data_90bd430da469fa1612dd7482524cc410
#
_entry.id   90bd430da469fa1612dd7482524cc410
#
_cell.length_a   1.000
_cell.length_b   1.000
_cell.length_c   1.000
_cell.angle_alpha   90.00
_cell.angle_beta   90.00
_cell.angle_gamma   90.00
#
_symmetry.space_group_name_H-M   'P 1'
#
loop_
_entity.id
_entity.type
_entity.pdbx_description
1 polymer ?
#
loop_
_entity_poly.entity_id
_entity_poly.type
_entity_poly.pdbx_seq_one_letter_code
_entity_poly.pdbx_strand_id
1 'polypeptide(L)'
;MTAMYHYRQLAYAFLKMLVAAVFLLLAAQVFSSCEHKELCYDHPHQQNVEVAFDWSEAPDANPASMSVYLYPVDGGAPKSYELTSLQGGYISVAPGVYNVLCVNSDKETHLIKGMDKFETFEVTSAHTRELQGFLSTMAQSAPRATDAENEPWMLQPEMLWSAHVERVVVKERGEKTLITMKPKARVNQCSVEIKNVQNLHGVKTLRATISGIAGGWLAGLDKLSEAKVTIPFNLTGNADQTTLSGNLSLFGHCPIQPVKHKLMIYAELKDGSHWNYEKDVTDQIHDPEHQDETHIKVEIENLPLPKPVPDNGSGLAPNVGKWNEIHINIPM
;
A
#
# COMPACT_ATOMS: atom_id res chain seq x y z
N MET A 1 36.52 40.09 -83.22
CA MET A 1 36.15 38.83 -82.55
C MET A 1 36.94 38.54 -81.28
N THR A 2 38.08 39.01 -81.05
CA THR A 2 39.02 38.75 -79.93
C THR A 2 38.62 39.40 -78.62
N ALA A 3 38.00 40.56 -78.57
CA ALA A 3 37.55 41.28 -77.37
C ALA A 3 36.39 40.58 -76.64
N MET A 4 35.48 39.95 -77.36
CA MET A 4 34.28 39.28 -76.79
C MET A 4 34.65 37.93 -76.16
N TYR A 5 35.73 37.31 -76.59
CA TYR A 5 36.24 36.10 -76.05
C TYR A 5 36.96 36.34 -74.70
N HIS A 6 37.70 37.42 -74.59
CA HIS A 6 38.33 37.83 -73.32
C HIS A 6 37.31 38.21 -72.26
N TYR A 7 36.21 38.87 -72.60
CA TYR A 7 35.13 39.23 -71.66
C TYR A 7 34.43 37.96 -71.09
N ARG A 8 34.18 37.00 -71.95
CA ARG A 8 33.61 35.73 -71.53
C ARG A 8 34.54 34.92 -70.59
N GLN A 9 35.82 34.91 -70.83
CA GLN A 9 36.80 34.26 -69.96
C GLN A 9 36.91 34.97 -68.60
N LEU A 10 36.91 36.29 -68.55
CA LEU A 10 36.90 37.06 -67.31
C LEU A 10 35.60 36.86 -66.51
N ALA A 11 34.47 36.86 -67.17
CA ALA A 11 33.15 36.60 -66.50
C ALA A 11 33.10 35.17 -65.93
N TYR A 12 33.66 34.18 -66.62
CA TYR A 12 33.72 32.80 -66.16
C TYR A 12 34.67 32.62 -64.98
N ALA A 13 35.80 33.32 -64.96
CA ALA A 13 36.76 33.36 -63.87
C ALA A 13 36.15 34.03 -62.62
N PHE A 14 35.41 35.13 -62.82
CA PHE A 14 34.69 35.81 -61.73
C PHE A 14 33.57 34.96 -61.11
N LEU A 15 32.83 34.24 -61.96
CA LEU A 15 31.76 33.32 -61.49
C LEU A 15 32.34 32.16 -60.69
N LYS A 16 33.49 31.60 -61.12
CA LYS A 16 34.19 30.55 -60.38
C LYS A 16 34.70 31.02 -59.02
N MET A 17 35.26 32.24 -58.94
CA MET A 17 35.67 32.83 -57.66
C MET A 17 34.51 33.11 -56.75
N LEU A 18 33.40 33.55 -57.26
CA LEU A 18 32.16 33.82 -56.48
C LEU A 18 31.61 32.49 -55.89
N VAL A 19 31.55 31.43 -56.70
CA VAL A 19 31.12 30.09 -56.25
C VAL A 19 32.06 29.53 -55.20
N ALA A 20 33.38 29.69 -55.38
CA ALA A 20 34.37 29.25 -54.39
C ALA A 20 34.27 30.03 -53.08
N ALA A 21 34.04 31.33 -53.13
CA ALA A 21 33.84 32.18 -51.94
C ALA A 21 32.55 31.82 -51.19
N VAL A 22 31.43 31.54 -51.88
CA VAL A 22 30.16 31.07 -51.27
C VAL A 22 30.35 29.69 -50.62
N PHE A 23 31.13 28.79 -51.27
CA PHE A 23 31.42 27.48 -50.72
C PHE A 23 32.28 27.54 -49.46
N LEU A 24 33.27 28.45 -49.44
CA LEU A 24 34.09 28.72 -48.25
C LEU A 24 33.29 29.35 -47.11
N LEU A 25 32.38 30.22 -47.39
CA LEU A 25 31.47 30.82 -46.39
C LEU A 25 30.52 29.79 -45.81
N LEU A 26 29.94 28.90 -46.62
CA LEU A 26 29.10 27.78 -46.17
C LEU A 26 29.91 26.73 -45.34
N ALA A 27 31.14 26.46 -45.76
CA ALA A 27 32.01 25.55 -44.98
C ALA A 27 32.39 26.16 -43.62
N ALA A 28 32.65 27.46 -43.53
CA ALA A 28 32.95 28.16 -42.29
C ALA A 28 31.79 28.11 -41.28
N GLN A 29 30.52 28.09 -41.73
CA GLN A 29 29.37 27.94 -40.84
C GLN A 29 29.20 26.53 -40.27
N VAL A 30 29.68 25.50 -40.99
CA VAL A 30 29.63 24.11 -40.48
C VAL A 30 30.62 23.88 -39.39
N PHE A 31 31.76 24.58 -39.38
CA PHE A 31 32.83 24.46 -38.36
C PHE A 31 32.60 25.32 -37.11
N SER A 32 31.68 26.30 -37.14
CA SER A 32 31.36 27.11 -35.96
C SER A 32 30.27 26.52 -35.06
N SER A 33 29.74 25.30 -35.37
CA SER A 33 28.67 24.64 -34.63
C SER A 33 29.15 23.81 -33.45
N CYS A 34 30.39 23.88 -33.04
CA CYS A 34 30.85 23.33 -31.76
C CYS A 34 30.89 24.45 -30.73
N GLU A 35 29.73 24.96 -30.29
CA GLU A 35 29.63 25.57 -28.99
C GLU A 35 29.88 24.43 -27.98
N HIS A 36 31.08 24.37 -27.39
CA HIS A 36 31.27 23.64 -26.16
C HIS A 36 30.29 24.23 -25.16
N LYS A 37 29.23 23.50 -24.81
CA LYS A 37 28.45 23.80 -23.61
C LYS A 37 29.47 24.08 -22.51
N GLU A 38 29.45 25.29 -21.98
CA GLU A 38 30.24 25.62 -20.80
C GLU A 38 30.02 24.53 -19.75
N LEU A 39 31.12 24.01 -19.18
CA LEU A 39 31.06 23.08 -18.08
C LEU A 39 30.27 23.77 -16.99
N CYS A 40 29.11 23.23 -16.65
CA CYS A 40 28.24 23.78 -15.64
C CYS A 40 28.91 23.58 -14.26
N TYR A 41 29.55 24.64 -13.76
CA TYR A 41 30.22 24.64 -12.46
C TYR A 41 29.28 24.96 -11.30
N ASP A 42 28.06 25.41 -11.58
CA ASP A 42 27.16 26.03 -10.60
C ASP A 42 26.10 25.07 -10.00
N HIS A 43 26.01 23.84 -10.46
CA HIS A 43 25.10 22.86 -9.86
C HIS A 43 25.77 21.49 -9.67
N PRO A 44 25.47 20.79 -8.56
CA PRO A 44 25.98 19.45 -8.34
C PRO A 44 25.46 18.52 -9.45
N HIS A 45 26.36 17.83 -10.14
CA HIS A 45 26.02 16.88 -11.17
C HIS A 45 25.28 15.68 -10.54
N GLN A 46 24.15 15.30 -11.12
CA GLN A 46 23.41 14.09 -10.73
C GLN A 46 24.32 12.87 -10.84
N GLN A 47 24.30 12.03 -9.81
CA GLN A 47 25.05 10.78 -9.78
C GLN A 47 24.14 9.62 -10.16
N ASN A 48 24.68 8.65 -10.87
CA ASN A 48 23.99 7.41 -11.17
C ASN A 48 24.17 6.45 -9.99
N VAL A 49 23.10 6.29 -9.20
CA VAL A 49 23.05 5.46 -7.99
C VAL A 49 22.35 4.15 -8.33
N GLU A 50 22.96 3.04 -7.97
CA GLU A 50 22.37 1.72 -8.10
C GLU A 50 21.54 1.40 -6.84
N VAL A 51 20.27 1.02 -7.02
CA VAL A 51 19.41 0.48 -5.98
C VAL A 51 19.25 -1.00 -6.24
N ALA A 52 19.59 -1.84 -5.26
CA ALA A 52 19.42 -3.29 -5.33
C ALA A 52 18.43 -3.75 -4.25
N PHE A 53 17.50 -4.62 -4.62
CA PHE A 53 16.57 -5.27 -3.68
C PHE A 53 17.11 -6.66 -3.31
N ASP A 54 17.34 -6.87 -2.02
CA ASP A 54 17.67 -8.16 -1.43
C ASP A 54 16.42 -8.75 -0.78
N TRP A 55 15.80 -9.72 -1.45
CA TRP A 55 14.56 -10.37 -1.03
C TRP A 55 14.76 -11.53 -0.04
N SER A 56 15.91 -11.63 0.59
CA SER A 56 16.20 -12.73 1.55
C SER A 56 15.20 -12.81 2.70
N GLU A 57 14.58 -11.69 3.09
CA GLU A 57 13.56 -11.63 4.16
C GLU A 57 12.10 -11.72 3.64
N ALA A 58 11.93 -11.83 2.33
CA ALA A 58 10.63 -12.05 1.69
C ALA A 58 10.81 -12.82 0.36
N PRO A 59 11.26 -14.09 0.40
CA PRO A 59 11.66 -14.85 -0.80
C PRO A 59 10.52 -15.10 -1.78
N ASP A 60 9.27 -15.10 -1.30
CA ASP A 60 8.07 -15.30 -2.12
C ASP A 60 7.46 -13.98 -2.64
N ALA A 61 8.13 -12.84 -2.37
CA ALA A 61 7.64 -11.54 -2.81
C ALA A 61 7.74 -11.39 -4.32
N ASN A 62 6.69 -10.90 -4.93
CA ASN A 62 6.63 -10.64 -6.38
C ASN A 62 5.82 -9.36 -6.68
N PRO A 63 6.21 -8.17 -6.17
CA PRO A 63 5.58 -6.92 -6.57
C PRO A 63 5.86 -6.59 -8.03
N ALA A 64 4.90 -5.97 -8.71
CA ALA A 64 5.08 -5.50 -10.08
C ALA A 64 5.99 -4.26 -10.16
N SER A 65 6.03 -3.45 -9.08
CA SER A 65 6.91 -2.28 -8.97
C SER A 65 7.17 -1.91 -7.52
N MET A 66 8.31 -1.24 -7.31
CA MET A 66 8.73 -0.66 -6.03
C MET A 66 9.00 0.83 -6.21
N SER A 67 8.37 1.67 -5.41
CA SER A 67 8.70 3.08 -5.31
C SER A 67 9.77 3.30 -4.27
N VAL A 68 10.83 4.02 -4.65
CA VAL A 68 11.96 4.39 -3.80
C VAL A 68 11.91 5.88 -3.53
N TYR A 69 11.90 6.27 -2.27
CA TYR A 69 11.84 7.66 -1.83
C TYR A 69 13.16 8.04 -1.15
N LEU A 70 13.73 9.17 -1.55
CA LEU A 70 14.95 9.72 -0.98
C LEU A 70 14.64 11.04 -0.27
N TYR A 71 14.92 11.11 1.02
CA TYR A 71 14.71 12.26 1.88
C TYR A 71 16.07 12.89 2.21
N PRO A 72 16.38 14.10 1.70
CA PRO A 72 17.63 14.78 2.06
C PRO A 72 17.68 15.05 3.55
N VAL A 73 18.77 14.63 4.22
CA VAL A 73 18.96 14.84 5.68
C VAL A 73 19.12 16.31 6.01
N ASP A 74 19.73 17.09 5.11
CA ASP A 74 19.93 18.54 5.28
C ASP A 74 18.67 19.37 4.96
N GLY A 75 17.55 18.70 4.68
CA GLY A 75 16.28 19.34 4.31
C GLY A 75 16.08 19.46 2.81
N GLY A 76 14.87 19.75 2.43
CA GLY A 76 14.43 19.83 1.02
C GLY A 76 13.32 18.82 0.70
N ALA A 77 12.77 18.94 -0.50
CA ALA A 77 11.69 18.06 -0.94
C ALA A 77 12.22 16.65 -1.23
N PRO A 78 11.51 15.60 -0.81
CA PRO A 78 11.86 14.23 -1.16
C PRO A 78 11.75 14.01 -2.68
N LYS A 79 12.52 13.04 -3.17
CA LYS A 79 12.41 12.54 -4.55
C LYS A 79 11.95 11.10 -4.55
N SER A 80 11.11 10.75 -5.51
CA SER A 80 10.63 9.39 -5.71
C SER A 80 11.02 8.85 -7.08
N TYR A 81 11.28 7.55 -7.13
CA TYR A 81 11.61 6.80 -8.33
C TYR A 81 10.84 5.50 -8.31
N GLU A 82 10.30 5.09 -9.46
CA GLU A 82 9.63 3.81 -9.60
C GLU A 82 10.54 2.83 -10.33
N LEU A 83 10.73 1.64 -9.73
CA LEU A 83 11.53 0.55 -10.25
C LEU A 83 10.64 -0.66 -10.50
N THR A 84 10.60 -1.13 -11.76
CA THR A 84 9.76 -2.27 -12.18
C THR A 84 10.50 -3.61 -12.18
N SER A 85 11.79 -3.60 -11.84
CA SER A 85 12.60 -4.81 -11.73
C SER A 85 12.72 -5.24 -10.28
N LEU A 86 12.54 -6.54 -10.03
CA LEU A 86 12.75 -7.15 -8.70
C LEU A 86 14.20 -7.08 -8.22
N GLN A 87 15.17 -6.92 -9.13
CA GLN A 87 16.58 -6.75 -8.78
C GLN A 87 16.90 -5.32 -8.38
N GLY A 88 16.04 -4.37 -8.71
CA GLY A 88 16.29 -2.94 -8.54
C GLY A 88 16.59 -2.22 -9.86
N GLY A 89 17.40 -1.17 -9.81
CA GLY A 89 17.73 -0.37 -10.99
C GLY A 89 18.60 0.84 -10.67
N TYR A 90 18.75 1.72 -11.65
CA TYR A 90 19.54 2.93 -11.51
C TYR A 90 18.65 4.16 -11.38
N ILE A 91 19.00 5.05 -10.45
CA ILE A 91 18.34 6.33 -10.23
C ILE A 91 19.34 7.48 -10.31
N SER A 92 18.86 8.65 -10.68
CA SER A 92 19.69 9.85 -10.82
C SER A 92 19.49 10.76 -9.62
N VAL A 93 20.52 10.90 -8.78
CA VAL A 93 20.47 11.55 -7.47
C VAL A 93 21.58 12.61 -7.35
N ALA A 94 21.25 13.78 -6.80
CA ALA A 94 22.27 14.78 -6.45
C ALA A 94 23.19 14.26 -5.32
N PRO A 95 24.46 14.68 -5.25
CA PRO A 95 25.29 14.42 -4.09
C PRO A 95 24.65 14.93 -2.81
N GLY A 96 24.80 14.18 -1.71
CA GLY A 96 24.19 14.52 -0.41
C GLY A 96 24.04 13.30 0.50
N VAL A 97 23.39 13.51 1.63
CA VAL A 97 23.06 12.45 2.59
C VAL A 97 21.55 12.28 2.60
N TYR A 98 21.08 11.05 2.48
CA TYR A 98 19.66 10.74 2.34
C TYR A 98 19.22 9.64 3.30
N ASN A 99 18.02 9.79 3.87
CA ASN A 99 17.26 8.66 4.36
C ASN A 99 16.44 8.11 3.19
N VAL A 100 16.49 6.81 3.00
CA VAL A 100 15.87 6.14 1.84
C VAL A 100 14.87 5.12 2.34
N LEU A 101 13.68 5.10 1.77
CA LEU A 101 12.70 4.04 1.99
C LEU A 101 12.15 3.53 0.66
N CYS A 102 11.67 2.29 0.66
CA CYS A 102 10.92 1.75 -0.46
C CYS A 102 9.64 1.07 0.01
N VAL A 103 8.64 1.12 -0.87
CA VAL A 103 7.36 0.40 -0.73
C VAL A 103 6.92 -0.10 -2.10
N ASN A 104 6.21 -1.22 -2.14
CA ASN A 104 5.60 -1.62 -3.41
C ASN A 104 4.46 -0.67 -3.79
N SER A 105 4.39 -0.32 -5.07
CA SER A 105 3.47 0.68 -5.62
C SER A 105 2.41 0.11 -6.55
N ASP A 106 2.30 -1.21 -6.60
CA ASP A 106 1.41 -1.97 -7.48
C ASP A 106 0.04 -2.30 -6.86
N LYS A 107 -0.32 -1.70 -5.71
CA LYS A 107 -1.55 -2.00 -4.97
C LYS A 107 -2.51 -0.81 -4.98
N GLU A 108 -3.74 -1.06 -5.41
CA GLU A 108 -4.78 -0.03 -5.53
C GLU A 108 -5.36 0.39 -4.17
N THR A 109 -5.33 -0.50 -3.18
CA THR A 109 -5.88 -0.22 -1.85
C THR A 109 -4.93 0.54 -0.94
N HIS A 110 -3.65 0.67 -1.30
CA HIS A 110 -2.68 1.40 -0.51
C HIS A 110 -2.84 2.91 -0.68
N LEU A 111 -3.08 3.59 0.41
CA LEU A 111 -3.07 5.05 0.49
C LEU A 111 -1.83 5.51 1.25
N ILE A 112 -1.09 6.44 0.67
CA ILE A 112 0.13 6.97 1.30
C ILE A 112 -0.19 8.35 1.88
N LYS A 113 0.19 8.56 3.13
CA LYS A 113 0.08 9.83 3.87
C LYS A 113 1.47 10.31 4.30
N GLY A 114 1.60 11.60 4.56
CA GLY A 114 2.82 12.18 5.13
C GLY A 114 4.08 11.99 4.30
N MET A 115 3.97 11.92 2.96
CA MET A 115 5.08 11.69 2.02
C MET A 115 6.15 12.78 2.03
N ASP A 116 5.89 13.92 2.62
CA ASP A 116 6.81 15.07 2.72
C ASP A 116 7.95 14.85 3.72
N LYS A 117 7.82 13.89 4.63
CA LYS A 117 8.83 13.57 5.65
C LYS A 117 9.01 12.07 5.80
N PHE A 118 10.25 11.65 6.02
CA PHE A 118 10.63 10.26 6.24
C PHE A 118 9.89 9.63 7.43
N GLU A 119 9.80 10.34 8.55
CA GLU A 119 9.22 9.85 9.79
C GLU A 119 7.69 9.74 9.75
N THR A 120 7.04 10.50 8.87
CA THR A 120 5.57 10.54 8.75
C THR A 120 5.04 9.77 7.54
N PHE A 121 5.92 9.13 6.77
CA PHE A 121 5.50 8.31 5.62
C PHE A 121 4.73 7.09 6.10
N GLU A 122 3.41 7.15 5.97
CA GLU A 122 2.49 6.11 6.40
C GLU A 122 1.79 5.48 5.20
N VAL A 123 1.83 4.15 5.11
CA VAL A 123 0.98 3.37 4.20
C VAL A 123 -0.23 2.88 4.98
N THR A 124 -1.42 3.20 4.51
CA THR A 124 -2.71 2.81 5.10
C THR A 124 -3.62 2.23 4.02
N SER A 125 -4.68 1.55 4.41
CA SER A 125 -5.69 1.07 3.47
C SER A 125 -6.85 2.07 3.31
N ALA A 126 -7.64 1.90 2.24
CA ALA A 126 -8.78 2.76 1.97
C ALA A 126 -9.92 2.56 2.99
N HIS A 127 -10.75 3.60 3.18
CA HIS A 127 -11.95 3.50 3.99
C HIS A 127 -13.04 2.68 3.31
N THR A 128 -13.80 1.90 4.10
CA THR A 128 -14.94 1.11 3.58
C THR A 128 -16.07 1.95 2.99
N ARG A 129 -16.09 3.26 3.20
CA ARG A 129 -17.08 4.17 2.59
C ARG A 129 -17.01 4.19 1.07
N GLU A 130 -15.86 3.81 0.50
CA GLU A 130 -15.65 3.72 -0.94
C GLU A 130 -16.18 2.41 -1.54
N LEU A 131 -16.51 1.44 -0.67
CA LEU A 131 -17.15 0.19 -1.09
C LEU A 131 -18.65 0.40 -1.34
N GLN A 132 -19.11 -0.07 -2.49
CA GLN A 132 -20.53 -0.14 -2.79
C GLN A 132 -21.14 -1.45 -2.25
N GLY A 133 -22.43 -1.41 -1.86
CA GLY A 133 -23.20 -2.59 -1.50
C GLY A 133 -23.30 -2.85 0.00
N PHE A 134 -23.46 -4.13 0.37
CA PHE A 134 -23.79 -4.57 1.74
C PHE A 134 -22.82 -4.07 2.82
N LEU A 135 -21.51 -4.03 2.55
CA LEU A 135 -20.51 -3.55 3.53
C LEU A 135 -20.66 -2.06 3.83
N SER A 136 -21.03 -1.22 2.86
CA SER A 136 -21.26 0.21 3.10
C SER A 136 -22.52 0.44 3.92
N THR A 137 -23.56 -0.36 3.70
CA THR A 137 -24.80 -0.33 4.48
C THR A 137 -24.57 -0.80 5.91
N MET A 138 -23.82 -1.88 6.10
CA MET A 138 -23.41 -2.36 7.43
C MET A 138 -22.56 -1.32 8.17
N ALA A 139 -21.57 -0.72 7.51
CA ALA A 139 -20.69 0.26 8.13
C ALA A 139 -21.45 1.49 8.67
N GLN A 140 -22.64 1.76 8.15
CA GLN A 140 -23.49 2.87 8.58
C GLN A 140 -24.51 2.50 9.66
N SER A 141 -25.01 1.27 9.69
CA SER A 141 -26.17 0.87 10.51
C SER A 141 -25.89 -0.24 11.52
N ALA A 142 -24.81 -1.03 11.33
CA ALA A 142 -24.48 -2.11 12.26
C ALA A 142 -23.93 -1.56 13.59
N PRO A 143 -24.26 -2.18 14.72
CA PRO A 143 -23.65 -1.86 16.00
C PRO A 143 -22.14 -1.96 15.93
N ARG A 144 -21.45 -1.03 16.62
CA ARG A 144 -20.00 -1.06 16.78
C ARG A 144 -19.64 -1.89 18.00
N ALA A 145 -18.43 -2.44 17.99
CA ALA A 145 -17.91 -3.10 19.17
C ALA A 145 -17.74 -2.12 20.33
N THR A 146 -17.95 -2.62 21.56
CA THR A 146 -17.72 -1.85 22.79
C THR A 146 -16.26 -1.38 22.84
N ASP A 147 -16.02 -0.15 23.25
CA ASP A 147 -14.72 0.52 23.27
C ASP A 147 -14.14 0.84 21.85
N ALA A 148 -14.89 0.58 20.78
CA ALA A 148 -14.46 0.82 19.40
C ALA A 148 -15.51 1.59 18.55
N GLU A 149 -16.43 2.29 19.19
CA GLU A 149 -17.55 3.00 18.53
C GLU A 149 -17.07 4.06 17.54
N ASN A 150 -15.93 4.68 17.84
CA ASN A 150 -15.34 5.76 17.03
C ASN A 150 -14.25 5.27 16.06
N GLU A 151 -13.90 3.99 16.06
CA GLU A 151 -12.91 3.47 15.14
C GLU A 151 -13.42 3.50 13.70
N PRO A 152 -12.68 4.07 12.75
CA PRO A 152 -13.08 4.00 11.34
C PRO A 152 -12.99 2.55 10.85
N TRP A 153 -13.95 2.16 10.00
CA TRP A 153 -13.83 0.90 9.28
C TRP A 153 -12.97 1.08 8.05
N MET A 154 -11.91 0.26 7.94
CA MET A 154 -10.95 0.28 6.87
C MET A 154 -11.01 -1.03 6.07
N LEU A 155 -10.63 -0.96 4.80
CA LEU A 155 -10.41 -2.17 4.00
C LEU A 155 -9.24 -2.97 4.53
N GLN A 156 -9.25 -4.27 4.28
CA GLN A 156 -8.08 -5.10 4.51
C GLN A 156 -6.91 -4.59 3.65
N PRO A 157 -5.71 -4.42 4.21
CA PRO A 157 -4.56 -4.07 3.40
C PRO A 157 -4.19 -5.22 2.45
N GLU A 158 -3.82 -4.88 1.23
CA GLU A 158 -3.09 -5.81 0.37
C GLU A 158 -1.66 -5.99 0.88
N MET A 159 -0.94 -6.99 0.36
CA MET A 159 0.43 -7.24 0.80
C MET A 159 1.32 -6.02 0.57
N LEU A 160 1.96 -5.55 1.63
CA LEU A 160 2.93 -4.47 1.63
C LEU A 160 4.33 -5.04 1.88
N TRP A 161 5.27 -4.70 1.01
CA TRP A 161 6.70 -4.91 1.25
C TRP A 161 7.38 -3.55 1.39
N SER A 162 8.13 -3.37 2.45
CA SER A 162 8.85 -2.12 2.70
C SER A 162 10.23 -2.37 3.31
N ALA A 163 11.14 -1.45 3.03
CA ALA A 163 12.45 -1.36 3.68
C ALA A 163 12.85 0.11 3.80
N HIS A 164 13.78 0.39 4.72
CA HIS A 164 14.42 1.69 4.79
C HIS A 164 15.92 1.54 5.08
N VAL A 165 16.68 2.55 4.70
CA VAL A 165 18.10 2.70 5.02
C VAL A 165 18.35 4.17 5.34
N GLU A 166 18.95 4.45 6.47
CA GLU A 166 19.24 5.81 6.90
C GLU A 166 20.65 6.25 6.51
N ARG A 167 20.81 7.55 6.29
CA ARG A 167 22.08 8.24 6.11
C ARG A 167 22.94 7.69 4.98
N VAL A 168 22.32 7.35 3.85
CA VAL A 168 23.04 6.99 2.62
C VAL A 168 23.79 8.19 2.08
N VAL A 169 25.10 8.06 1.86
CA VAL A 169 25.96 9.11 1.32
C VAL A 169 26.12 8.94 -0.18
N VAL A 170 25.61 9.89 -0.97
CA VAL A 170 25.84 10.00 -2.40
C VAL A 170 26.97 11.00 -2.63
N LYS A 171 28.15 10.52 -3.08
CA LYS A 171 29.36 11.34 -3.27
C LYS A 171 29.32 12.07 -4.60
N GLU A 172 29.93 13.26 -4.66
CA GLU A 172 30.04 14.05 -5.91
C GLU A 172 30.93 13.37 -6.97
N ARG A 173 31.99 12.67 -6.53
CA ARG A 173 32.96 11.98 -7.39
C ARG A 173 33.46 10.71 -6.68
N GLY A 174 33.81 9.70 -7.45
CA GLY A 174 34.41 8.48 -6.91
C GLY A 174 33.66 7.21 -7.26
N GLU A 175 33.59 6.29 -6.30
CA GLU A 175 32.92 5.00 -6.46
C GLU A 175 31.39 5.16 -6.65
N LYS A 176 30.81 4.28 -7.46
CA LYS A 176 29.37 4.21 -7.64
C LYS A 176 28.70 3.92 -6.29
N THR A 177 27.70 4.69 -5.95
CA THR A 177 26.89 4.42 -4.76
C THR A 177 25.94 3.26 -5.06
N LEU A 178 25.98 2.23 -4.20
CA LEU A 178 25.01 1.13 -4.16
C LEU A 178 24.16 1.26 -2.90
N ILE A 179 22.84 1.24 -3.07
CA ILE A 179 21.85 1.21 -1.99
C ILE A 179 21.22 -0.18 -1.99
N THR A 180 21.54 -1.00 -1.00
CA THR A 180 20.89 -2.30 -0.83
C THR A 180 19.69 -2.15 0.11
N MET A 181 18.50 -2.43 -0.41
CA MET A 181 17.25 -2.44 0.32
C MET A 181 16.83 -3.89 0.59
N LYS A 182 16.37 -4.19 1.82
CA LYS A 182 15.88 -5.52 2.23
C LYS A 182 14.40 -5.45 2.56
N PRO A 183 13.51 -5.55 1.56
CA PRO A 183 12.08 -5.45 1.81
C PRO A 183 11.56 -6.63 2.63
N LYS A 184 10.70 -6.32 3.62
CA LYS A 184 9.98 -7.28 4.45
C LYS A 184 8.48 -7.16 4.22
N ALA A 185 7.76 -8.26 4.41
CA ALA A 185 6.30 -8.23 4.49
C ALA A 185 5.86 -7.45 5.74
N ARG A 186 4.87 -6.55 5.55
CA ARG A 186 4.33 -5.69 6.61
C ARG A 186 2.84 -5.91 6.84
N VAL A 187 2.28 -6.89 6.18
CA VAL A 187 0.89 -7.31 6.32
C VAL A 187 0.86 -8.75 6.80
N ASN A 188 0.20 -8.95 7.92
CA ASN A 188 0.00 -10.25 8.56
C ASN A 188 -1.32 -10.85 8.11
N GLN A 189 -1.42 -12.17 8.16
CA GLN A 189 -2.67 -12.91 7.97
C GLN A 189 -3.27 -13.22 9.34
N CYS A 190 -4.59 -13.07 9.46
CA CYS A 190 -5.33 -13.51 10.64
C CYS A 190 -6.40 -14.50 10.18
N SER A 191 -6.45 -15.66 10.83
CA SER A 191 -7.53 -16.63 10.65
C SER A 191 -8.45 -16.63 11.88
N VAL A 192 -9.74 -16.69 11.61
CA VAL A 192 -10.80 -16.81 12.62
C VAL A 192 -11.52 -18.12 12.40
N GLU A 193 -11.63 -18.95 13.44
CA GLU A 193 -12.38 -20.18 13.41
C GLU A 193 -13.41 -20.17 14.56
N ILE A 194 -14.68 -20.46 14.24
CA ILE A 194 -15.77 -20.52 15.22
C ILE A 194 -16.41 -21.89 15.14
N LYS A 195 -16.26 -22.69 16.19
CA LYS A 195 -16.72 -24.08 16.29
C LYS A 195 -18.07 -24.19 16.99
N ASN A 196 -18.77 -25.29 16.79
CA ASN A 196 -20.05 -25.60 17.42
C ASN A 196 -21.12 -24.50 17.22
N VAL A 197 -21.20 -23.96 16.00
CA VAL A 197 -22.18 -22.94 15.65
C VAL A 197 -23.57 -23.57 15.56
N GLN A 198 -24.54 -23.00 16.27
CA GLN A 198 -25.92 -23.49 16.24
C GLN A 198 -26.72 -22.77 15.15
N ASN A 199 -27.68 -23.47 14.56
CA ASN A 199 -28.66 -22.94 13.60
C ASN A 199 -28.08 -22.22 12.38
N LEU A 200 -26.86 -22.56 11.98
CA LEU A 200 -26.18 -21.90 10.84
C LEU A 200 -26.96 -22.02 9.53
N HIS A 201 -27.73 -23.13 9.36
CA HIS A 201 -28.61 -23.35 8.19
C HIS A 201 -29.72 -22.26 8.05
N GLY A 202 -30.04 -21.56 9.12
CA GLY A 202 -31.02 -20.45 9.14
C GLY A 202 -30.45 -19.11 8.69
N VAL A 203 -29.16 -19.03 8.47
CA VAL A 203 -28.47 -17.79 8.12
C VAL A 203 -28.51 -17.57 6.60
N LYS A 204 -28.72 -16.31 6.20
CA LYS A 204 -28.62 -15.82 4.81
C LYS A 204 -27.25 -15.21 4.54
N THR A 205 -26.77 -14.36 5.45
CA THR A 205 -25.50 -13.64 5.30
C THR A 205 -24.77 -13.56 6.64
N LEU A 206 -23.47 -13.78 6.60
CA LEU A 206 -22.56 -13.62 7.75
C LEU A 206 -21.41 -12.69 7.40
N ARG A 207 -21.12 -11.80 8.35
CA ARG A 207 -19.96 -10.91 8.28
C ARG A 207 -19.36 -10.80 9.67
N ALA A 208 -18.12 -10.38 9.73
CA ALA A 208 -17.47 -10.06 10.99
C ALA A 208 -16.61 -8.81 10.86
N THR A 209 -16.29 -8.23 12.01
CA THR A 209 -15.27 -7.18 12.13
C THR A 209 -14.37 -7.47 13.30
N ILE A 210 -13.13 -7.01 13.21
CA ILE A 210 -12.20 -7.02 14.32
C ILE A 210 -11.72 -5.59 14.59
N SER A 211 -11.75 -5.15 15.85
CA SER A 211 -11.38 -3.80 16.28
C SER A 211 -10.00 -3.76 16.92
N GLY A 212 -9.48 -2.54 17.16
CA GLY A 212 -8.19 -2.32 17.82
C GLY A 212 -6.98 -2.59 16.92
N ILE A 213 -7.17 -2.68 15.61
CA ILE A 213 -6.13 -2.97 14.64
C ILE A 213 -5.38 -1.68 14.29
N ALA A 214 -4.07 -1.77 14.00
CA ALA A 214 -3.29 -0.64 13.52
C ALA A 214 -3.76 -0.18 12.14
N GLY A 215 -3.98 1.12 11.97
CA GLY A 215 -4.52 1.70 10.75
C GLY A 215 -3.53 1.80 9.59
N GLY A 216 -2.23 1.50 9.83
CA GLY A 216 -1.20 1.60 8.80
C GLY A 216 0.19 1.22 9.30
N TRP A 217 1.15 1.40 8.40
CA TRP A 217 2.56 1.15 8.61
C TRP A 217 3.39 2.41 8.35
N LEU A 218 4.15 2.88 9.33
CA LEU A 218 5.10 3.99 9.21
C LEU A 218 6.41 3.46 8.61
N ALA A 219 6.53 3.55 7.28
CA ALA A 219 7.60 2.88 6.53
C ALA A 219 9.01 3.43 6.83
N GLY A 220 9.13 4.72 7.11
CA GLY A 220 10.41 5.33 7.50
C GLY A 220 10.86 4.97 8.91
N LEU A 221 9.93 4.65 9.80
CA LEU A 221 10.21 4.28 11.20
C LEU A 221 10.15 2.77 11.46
N ASP A 222 9.78 1.99 10.46
CA ASP A 222 9.61 0.54 10.54
C ASP A 222 8.70 0.10 11.70
N LYS A 223 7.56 0.77 11.86
CA LYS A 223 6.64 0.50 12.97
C LYS A 223 5.17 0.66 12.56
N LEU A 224 4.30 0.05 13.35
CA LEU A 224 2.86 0.20 13.22
C LEU A 224 2.40 1.63 13.52
N SER A 225 1.37 2.07 12.80
CA SER A 225 0.63 3.29 13.11
C SER A 225 -0.12 3.15 14.43
N GLU A 226 -0.22 4.26 15.17
CA GLU A 226 -0.96 4.34 16.43
C GLU A 226 -2.48 4.57 16.23
N ALA A 227 -2.92 4.80 15.00
CA ALA A 227 -4.34 4.92 14.68
C ALA A 227 -5.04 3.57 14.83
N LYS A 228 -6.15 3.55 15.59
CA LYS A 228 -7.00 2.36 15.75
C LYS A 228 -8.05 2.31 14.66
N VAL A 229 -8.22 1.13 14.08
CA VAL A 229 -9.22 0.88 13.05
C VAL A 229 -9.93 -0.45 13.28
N THR A 230 -11.10 -0.58 12.70
CA THR A 230 -11.87 -1.82 12.64
C THR A 230 -11.83 -2.38 11.22
N ILE A 231 -11.50 -3.67 11.07
CA ILE A 231 -11.37 -4.35 9.78
C ILE A 231 -12.54 -5.31 9.59
N PRO A 232 -13.39 -5.12 8.56
CA PRO A 232 -14.45 -6.05 8.18
C PRO A 232 -13.91 -7.21 7.33
N PHE A 233 -14.51 -8.40 7.53
CA PHE A 233 -14.20 -9.59 6.75
C PHE A 233 -15.40 -10.54 6.62
N ASN A 234 -15.28 -11.52 5.74
CA ASN A 234 -16.30 -12.51 5.48
C ASN A 234 -16.12 -13.73 6.37
N LEU A 235 -17.24 -14.31 6.83
CA LEU A 235 -17.28 -15.63 7.44
C LEU A 235 -17.96 -16.63 6.48
N THR A 236 -17.40 -17.82 6.36
CA THR A 236 -17.92 -18.91 5.52
C THR A 236 -18.18 -20.13 6.38
N GLY A 237 -19.36 -20.74 6.21
CA GLY A 237 -19.71 -21.99 6.89
C GLY A 237 -19.11 -23.22 6.20
N ASN A 238 -18.75 -24.22 7.00
CA ASN A 238 -18.35 -25.53 6.48
C ASN A 238 -19.56 -26.31 5.91
N ALA A 239 -19.29 -27.44 5.26
CA ALA A 239 -20.35 -28.30 4.67
C ALA A 239 -21.37 -28.81 5.70
N ASP A 240 -20.91 -29.13 6.90
CA ASP A 240 -21.75 -29.66 8.00
C ASP A 240 -22.51 -28.57 8.76
N GLN A 241 -22.34 -27.31 8.37
CA GLN A 241 -23.03 -26.17 8.99
C GLN A 241 -22.80 -26.06 10.52
N THR A 242 -21.58 -26.41 10.98
CA THR A 242 -21.22 -26.41 12.40
C THR A 242 -20.03 -25.51 12.71
N THR A 243 -19.27 -25.13 11.70
CA THR A 243 -18.07 -24.28 11.85
C THR A 243 -18.11 -23.12 10.88
N LEU A 244 -17.68 -21.95 11.35
CA LEU A 244 -17.42 -20.78 10.52
C LEU A 244 -15.91 -20.54 10.46
N SER A 245 -15.44 -20.13 9.30
CA SER A 245 -14.07 -19.70 9.11
C SER A 245 -14.00 -18.38 8.35
N GLY A 246 -12.99 -17.59 8.66
CA GLY A 246 -12.69 -16.35 7.96
C GLY A 246 -11.21 -16.06 7.98
N ASN A 247 -10.73 -15.41 6.93
CA ASN A 247 -9.35 -14.93 6.84
C ASN A 247 -9.39 -13.44 6.55
N LEU A 248 -8.44 -12.73 7.13
CA LEU A 248 -8.28 -11.31 6.91
C LEU A 248 -6.81 -10.92 6.95
N SER A 249 -6.48 -9.87 6.22
CA SER A 249 -5.16 -9.24 6.23
C SER A 249 -5.18 -8.00 7.12
N LEU A 250 -4.11 -7.76 7.87
CA LEU A 250 -3.96 -6.61 8.75
C LEU A 250 -2.48 -6.21 8.88
N PHE A 251 -2.19 -4.95 9.18
CA PHE A 251 -0.82 -4.50 9.46
C PHE A 251 -0.29 -5.11 10.77
N GLY A 252 -1.14 -5.21 11.76
CA GLY A 252 -0.86 -5.73 13.09
C GLY A 252 -1.86 -5.20 14.11
N HIS A 253 -1.78 -5.63 15.36
CA HIS A 253 -2.56 -5.04 16.43
C HIS A 253 -2.03 -3.64 16.77
N CYS A 254 -2.91 -2.72 17.21
CA CYS A 254 -2.50 -1.35 17.53
C CYS A 254 -1.46 -1.34 18.69
N PRO A 255 -0.33 -0.63 18.55
CA PRO A 255 0.74 -0.65 19.54
C PRO A 255 0.44 0.13 20.82
N ILE A 256 -0.62 0.98 20.84
CA ILE A 256 -1.00 1.76 22.03
C ILE A 256 -1.65 0.85 23.06
N GLN A 257 -1.12 0.85 24.28
CA GLN A 257 -1.68 0.08 25.40
C GLN A 257 -2.45 0.99 26.38
N PRO A 258 -3.54 0.51 27.00
CA PRO A 258 -4.21 -0.77 26.72
C PRO A 258 -5.04 -0.71 25.44
N VAL A 259 -4.98 -1.75 24.63
CA VAL A 259 -5.85 -1.93 23.49
C VAL A 259 -6.68 -3.19 23.68
N LYS A 260 -7.98 -3.13 23.38
CA LYS A 260 -8.86 -4.28 23.35
C LYS A 260 -9.18 -4.63 21.91
N HIS A 261 -9.22 -5.93 21.64
CA HIS A 261 -9.60 -6.47 20.36
C HIS A 261 -10.95 -7.17 20.50
N LYS A 262 -11.94 -6.64 19.80
CA LYS A 262 -13.29 -7.19 19.80
C LYS A 262 -13.62 -7.77 18.45
N LEU A 263 -14.05 -9.02 18.45
CA LEU A 263 -14.64 -9.65 17.28
C LEU A 263 -16.15 -9.44 17.34
N MET A 264 -16.70 -8.76 16.34
CA MET A 264 -18.14 -8.65 16.12
C MET A 264 -18.55 -9.60 15.00
N ILE A 265 -19.62 -10.36 15.20
CA ILE A 265 -20.23 -11.21 14.20
C ILE A 265 -21.62 -10.66 13.90
N TYR A 266 -21.94 -10.49 12.63
CA TYR A 266 -23.22 -9.99 12.15
C TYR A 266 -23.89 -11.05 11.30
N ALA A 267 -25.10 -11.43 11.66
CA ALA A 267 -25.91 -12.41 10.96
C ALA A 267 -27.21 -11.78 10.47
N GLU A 268 -27.50 -11.94 9.19
CA GLU A 268 -28.82 -11.76 8.61
C GLU A 268 -29.43 -13.16 8.45
N LEU A 269 -30.58 -13.42 9.09
CA LEU A 269 -31.28 -14.68 8.98
C LEU A 269 -32.19 -14.71 7.74
N LYS A 270 -32.67 -15.89 7.38
CA LYS A 270 -33.57 -16.08 6.23
C LYS A 270 -34.93 -15.42 6.37
N ASP A 271 -35.33 -15.10 7.62
CA ASP A 271 -36.53 -14.34 7.92
C ASP A 271 -36.34 -12.81 7.88
N GLY A 272 -35.12 -12.34 7.49
CA GLY A 272 -34.75 -10.94 7.40
C GLY A 272 -34.37 -10.29 8.75
N SER A 273 -34.38 -11.02 9.85
CA SER A 273 -33.90 -10.50 11.14
C SER A 273 -32.37 -10.37 11.16
N HIS A 274 -31.89 -9.34 11.89
CA HIS A 274 -30.48 -9.04 12.03
C HIS A 274 -30.02 -9.28 13.47
N TRP A 275 -28.88 -9.94 13.62
CA TRP A 275 -28.32 -10.31 14.90
C TRP A 275 -26.83 -9.99 14.95
N ASN A 276 -26.35 -9.52 16.08
CA ASN A 276 -24.93 -9.32 16.33
C ASN A 276 -24.48 -10.01 17.60
N TYR A 277 -23.21 -10.39 17.59
CA TYR A 277 -22.54 -11.03 18.71
C TYR A 277 -21.15 -10.41 18.88
N GLU A 278 -20.79 -10.05 20.11
CA GLU A 278 -19.47 -9.50 20.46
C GLU A 278 -18.69 -10.50 21.31
N LYS A 279 -17.41 -10.65 21.00
CA LYS A 279 -16.44 -11.44 21.76
C LYS A 279 -15.14 -10.66 21.95
N ASP A 280 -14.66 -10.59 23.20
CA ASP A 280 -13.31 -10.13 23.49
C ASP A 280 -12.31 -11.23 23.07
N VAL A 281 -11.38 -10.87 22.20
CA VAL A 281 -10.33 -11.76 21.65
C VAL A 281 -8.93 -11.20 21.91
N THR A 282 -8.83 -10.25 22.84
CA THR A 282 -7.60 -9.53 23.15
C THR A 282 -6.47 -10.48 23.54
N ASP A 283 -6.75 -11.43 24.43
CA ASP A 283 -5.74 -12.37 24.92
C ASP A 283 -5.24 -13.29 23.79
N GLN A 284 -6.12 -13.69 22.85
CA GLN A 284 -5.71 -14.51 21.72
C GLN A 284 -4.85 -13.75 20.71
N ILE A 285 -5.13 -12.45 20.50
CA ILE A 285 -4.34 -11.63 19.58
C ILE A 285 -2.98 -11.29 20.17
N HIS A 286 -2.88 -11.18 21.49
CA HIS A 286 -1.63 -10.88 22.18
C HIS A 286 -0.84 -12.12 22.60
N ASP A 287 -1.39 -13.32 22.43
CA ASP A 287 -0.74 -14.56 22.84
C ASP A 287 0.39 -14.93 21.86
N PRO A 288 1.65 -14.92 22.30
CA PRO A 288 2.78 -15.27 21.45
C PRO A 288 2.80 -16.76 21.05
N GLU A 289 2.10 -17.65 21.77
CA GLU A 289 2.01 -19.07 21.42
C GLU A 289 1.08 -19.33 20.22
N HIS A 290 0.15 -18.41 19.96
CA HIS A 290 -0.79 -18.47 18.83
C HIS A 290 -0.38 -17.58 17.64
N GLN A 291 0.77 -16.90 17.73
CA GLN A 291 1.32 -16.05 16.68
C GLN A 291 2.61 -16.66 16.15
N ASP A 292 2.64 -17.13 14.93
CA ASP A 292 3.88 -17.07 14.19
C ASP A 292 4.09 -15.61 13.69
N GLU A 293 5.28 -15.29 13.20
CA GLU A 293 5.63 -13.90 12.81
C GLU A 293 4.67 -13.27 11.78
N THR A 294 3.84 -14.06 11.10
CA THR A 294 3.00 -13.64 9.98
C THR A 294 1.54 -14.08 10.09
N HIS A 295 1.18 -14.91 11.07
CA HIS A 295 -0.16 -15.47 11.18
C HIS A 295 -0.72 -15.41 12.60
N ILE A 296 -1.91 -14.79 12.74
CA ILE A 296 -2.66 -14.71 14.00
C ILE A 296 -3.85 -15.65 13.90
N LYS A 297 -4.07 -16.49 14.91
CA LYS A 297 -5.23 -17.38 14.97
C LYS A 297 -6.19 -16.97 16.09
N VAL A 298 -7.47 -16.85 15.76
CA VAL A 298 -8.55 -16.60 16.72
C VAL A 298 -9.53 -17.77 16.69
N GLU A 299 -9.75 -18.41 17.83
CA GLU A 299 -10.67 -19.52 17.99
C GLU A 299 -11.80 -19.16 18.95
N ILE A 300 -13.03 -19.45 18.54
CA ILE A 300 -14.25 -19.26 19.35
C ILE A 300 -15.07 -20.53 19.31
N GLU A 301 -15.74 -20.82 20.42
CA GLU A 301 -16.64 -21.98 20.52
C GLU A 301 -18.06 -21.53 20.88
N ASN A 302 -19.02 -22.34 20.43
CA ASN A 302 -20.42 -22.27 20.86
C ASN A 302 -21.14 -20.95 20.52
N LEU A 303 -21.13 -20.54 19.24
CA LEU A 303 -21.94 -19.43 18.77
C LEU A 303 -23.43 -19.83 18.62
N PRO A 304 -24.34 -19.37 19.49
CA PRO A 304 -25.75 -19.78 19.46
C PRO A 304 -26.56 -18.82 18.57
N LEU A 305 -26.51 -19.00 17.27
CA LEU A 305 -27.40 -18.25 16.38
C LEU A 305 -28.86 -18.64 16.63
N PRO A 306 -29.81 -17.68 16.63
CA PRO A 306 -31.21 -17.97 16.83
C PRO A 306 -31.81 -18.72 15.63
N LYS A 307 -32.92 -19.41 15.88
CA LYS A 307 -33.69 -20.02 14.80
C LYS A 307 -34.48 -18.93 14.07
N PRO A 308 -34.49 -18.91 12.73
CA PRO A 308 -35.38 -17.99 12.02
C PRO A 308 -36.82 -18.28 12.34
N VAL A 309 -37.62 -17.22 12.46
CA VAL A 309 -39.06 -17.34 12.68
C VAL A 309 -39.69 -17.83 11.37
N PRO A 310 -40.48 -18.93 11.36
CA PRO A 310 -41.18 -19.37 10.17
C PRO A 310 -42.16 -18.27 9.70
N ASP A 311 -42.18 -18.02 8.39
CA ASP A 311 -43.17 -17.15 7.77
C ASP A 311 -44.54 -17.86 7.79
N ASN A 312 -45.33 -17.62 8.85
CA ASN A 312 -46.63 -18.23 9.02
C ASN A 312 -47.76 -17.47 8.28
N GLY A 313 -47.38 -16.53 7.39
CA GLY A 313 -48.40 -15.74 6.64
C GLY A 313 -49.23 -14.79 7.49
N SER A 314 -48.93 -14.62 8.80
CA SER A 314 -49.67 -13.80 9.73
C SER A 314 -49.33 -12.31 9.72
N GLY A 315 -48.49 -11.86 8.74
CA GLY A 315 -48.23 -10.43 8.52
C GLY A 315 -47.39 -9.71 9.58
N LEU A 316 -46.91 -10.41 10.59
CA LEU A 316 -45.92 -9.88 11.56
C LEU A 316 -44.52 -10.17 11.06
N ALA A 317 -44.07 -9.39 10.08
CA ALA A 317 -42.65 -9.40 9.69
C ALA A 317 -41.78 -8.97 10.88
N PRO A 318 -40.69 -9.67 11.20
CA PRO A 318 -39.72 -9.17 12.16
C PRO A 318 -39.28 -7.78 11.72
N ASN A 319 -38.96 -6.91 12.67
CA ASN A 319 -38.62 -5.50 12.41
C ASN A 319 -37.33 -5.44 11.60
N VAL A 320 -37.47 -5.39 10.28
CA VAL A 320 -36.38 -5.39 9.30
C VAL A 320 -35.65 -4.05 9.41
N GLY A 321 -34.71 -3.94 10.30
CA GLY A 321 -33.92 -2.73 10.50
C GLY A 321 -33.38 -2.54 11.91
N LYS A 322 -33.79 -3.38 12.85
CA LYS A 322 -33.27 -3.38 14.21
C LYS A 322 -32.28 -4.54 14.37
N TRP A 323 -31.08 -4.24 14.88
CA TRP A 323 -30.12 -5.24 15.31
C TRP A 323 -30.52 -5.79 16.68
N ASN A 324 -30.53 -7.11 16.82
CA ASN A 324 -30.73 -7.79 18.10
C ASN A 324 -29.36 -8.30 18.57
N GLU A 325 -29.07 -8.15 19.86
CA GLU A 325 -27.82 -8.58 20.45
C GLU A 325 -27.97 -9.95 21.10
N ILE A 326 -26.96 -10.80 20.89
CA ILE A 326 -26.86 -12.09 21.57
C ILE A 326 -25.86 -11.95 22.71
N HIS A 327 -26.36 -11.98 23.93
CA HIS A 327 -25.51 -12.02 25.13
C HIS A 327 -25.25 -13.48 25.51
N ILE A 328 -23.98 -13.88 25.55
CA ILE A 328 -23.58 -15.21 25.99
C ILE A 328 -22.70 -15.08 27.20
N ASN A 329 -23.20 -15.57 28.33
CA ASN A 329 -22.35 -15.86 29.49
C ASN A 329 -21.65 -17.19 29.24
N ILE A 330 -20.43 -17.17 28.74
CA ILE A 330 -19.55 -18.32 28.75
C ILE A 330 -18.85 -18.31 30.11
N PRO A 331 -19.11 -19.25 31.02
CA PRO A 331 -18.30 -19.38 32.23
C PRO A 331 -16.86 -19.68 31.77
N MET A 332 -15.92 -18.92 32.30
CA MET A 332 -14.48 -19.15 32.12
C MET A 332 -14.07 -20.44 32.82
#